data_dfb1304a30bd2dca65ae1d4e4fa3258c
#
_entry.id   dfb1304a30bd2dca65ae1d4e4fa3258c
#
_cell.length_a   1.000
_cell.length_b   1.000
_cell.length_c   1.000
_cell.angle_alpha   90.00
_cell.angle_beta   90.00
_cell.angle_gamma   90.00
#
_symmetry.space_group_name_H-M   'P 1'
#
loop_
_entity.id
_entity.type
_entity.pdbx_description
1 polymer ?
#
loop_
_entity_poly.entity_id
_entity_poly.type
_entity_poly.pdbx_seq_one_letter_code
_entity_poly.pdbx_strand_id
1 'polypeptide(L)'
;MSKKTWLFLIPFIVFLLGAVFLFKGLYSDPTKLESVMVGKEVPVFTLQDIYDLDKQHDRTILTGRPMLLNVWATWCPTCYGEHTYLKQLAGQGIYIVGMNYKDERDKAIKWLAELGNPYQVNLYDPDGMLGLDLGVYGAPETFFIDSKGIIRYRHVGDINPENWASTLKPIFDAMK
;
A
#
# COMPACT_ATOMS: atom_id res chain seq x y z
N MET A 1 27.89 41.24 -29.46
CA MET A 1 28.27 39.90 -28.90
C MET A 1 28.85 39.07 -30.03
N SER A 2 30.03 38.48 -29.81
CA SER A 2 30.69 37.67 -30.88
C SER A 2 29.98 36.34 -31.08
N LYS A 3 30.05 35.76 -32.30
CA LYS A 3 29.51 34.42 -32.58
C LYS A 3 30.06 33.36 -31.61
N LYS A 4 31.26 33.56 -31.08
CA LYS A 4 31.87 32.66 -30.04
C LYS A 4 31.17 32.73 -28.72
N THR A 5 30.64 33.89 -28.30
CA THR A 5 29.90 34.04 -27.03
C THR A 5 28.59 33.25 -27.05
N TRP A 6 27.88 33.21 -28.18
CA TRP A 6 26.65 32.44 -28.36
C TRP A 6 26.91 30.92 -28.32
N LEU A 7 28.06 30.46 -28.80
CA LEU A 7 28.43 29.06 -28.82
C LEU A 7 28.56 28.47 -27.40
N PHE A 8 28.95 29.30 -26.42
CA PHE A 8 29.05 28.87 -25.00
C PHE A 8 27.78 29.19 -24.19
N LEU A 9 27.06 30.23 -24.53
CA LEU A 9 25.85 30.62 -23.82
C LEU A 9 24.68 29.66 -24.06
N ILE A 10 24.50 29.16 -25.28
CA ILE A 10 23.39 28.25 -25.59
C ILE A 10 23.48 26.93 -24.80
N PRO A 11 24.59 26.19 -24.79
CA PRO A 11 24.68 24.96 -24.00
C PRO A 11 24.58 25.23 -22.48
N PHE A 12 25.07 26.37 -22.00
CA PHE A 12 24.94 26.74 -20.61
C PHE A 12 23.47 27.01 -20.20
N ILE A 13 22.72 27.72 -21.06
CA ILE A 13 21.29 27.98 -20.83
C ILE A 13 20.50 26.64 -20.87
N VAL A 14 20.79 25.76 -21.83
CA VAL A 14 20.15 24.45 -21.93
C VAL A 14 20.45 23.62 -20.67
N PHE A 15 21.69 23.64 -20.18
CA PHE A 15 22.06 22.98 -18.93
C PHE A 15 21.27 23.54 -17.72
N LEU A 16 21.18 24.87 -17.59
CA LEU A 16 20.42 25.49 -16.49
C LEU A 16 18.94 25.14 -16.55
N LEU A 17 18.34 25.17 -17.74
CA LEU A 17 16.93 24.78 -17.92
C LEU A 17 16.72 23.30 -17.57
N GLY A 18 17.63 22.42 -17.98
CA GLY A 18 17.62 21.00 -17.60
C GLY A 18 17.77 20.81 -16.10
N ALA A 19 18.69 21.52 -15.46
CA ALA A 19 18.89 21.48 -14.01
C ALA A 19 17.64 21.93 -13.25
N VAL A 20 16.99 23.01 -13.66
CA VAL A 20 15.73 23.48 -13.06
C VAL A 20 14.59 22.48 -13.27
N PHE A 21 14.50 21.87 -14.45
CA PHE A 21 13.50 20.85 -14.74
C PHE A 21 13.68 19.61 -13.85
N LEU A 22 14.92 19.11 -13.74
CA LEU A 22 15.23 17.98 -12.87
C LEU A 22 15.01 18.31 -11.39
N PHE A 23 15.39 19.52 -10.98
CA PHE A 23 15.16 19.98 -9.61
C PHE A 23 13.66 20.01 -9.26
N LYS A 24 12.81 20.52 -10.15
CA LYS A 24 11.35 20.47 -9.97
C LYS A 24 10.83 19.04 -9.93
N GLY A 25 11.37 18.14 -10.74
CA GLY A 25 11.01 16.73 -10.73
C GLY A 25 11.29 16.02 -9.40
N LEU A 26 12.38 16.38 -8.72
CA LEU A 26 12.75 15.85 -7.40
C LEU A 26 11.74 16.23 -6.30
N TYR A 27 11.03 17.32 -6.44
CA TYR A 27 9.97 17.74 -5.51
C TYR A 27 8.57 17.25 -5.91
N SER A 28 8.47 16.52 -7.01
CA SER A 28 7.22 15.85 -7.36
C SER A 28 7.07 14.61 -6.48
N ASP A 29 6.03 14.59 -5.66
CA ASP A 29 5.72 13.48 -4.76
C ASP A 29 5.21 12.29 -5.59
N PRO A 30 6.01 11.20 -5.76
CA PRO A 30 5.59 10.04 -6.54
C PRO A 30 4.48 9.24 -5.85
N THR A 31 4.19 9.52 -4.57
CA THR A 31 3.15 8.82 -3.82
C THR A 31 1.74 9.31 -4.18
N LYS A 32 1.63 10.42 -4.89
CA LYS A 32 0.35 11.01 -5.37
C LYS A 32 -0.23 10.38 -6.64
N LEU A 33 0.33 9.27 -7.11
CA LEU A 33 -0.31 8.51 -8.17
C LEU A 33 -1.63 7.94 -7.65
N GLU A 34 -2.74 8.58 -8.00
CA GLU A 34 -4.06 8.05 -7.71
C GLU A 34 -4.16 6.62 -8.26
N SER A 35 -4.46 5.69 -7.37
CA SER A 35 -4.68 4.31 -7.80
C SER A 35 -5.84 4.27 -8.77
N VAL A 36 -5.63 3.67 -9.94
CA VAL A 36 -6.71 3.41 -10.92
C VAL A 36 -7.82 2.54 -10.35
N MET A 37 -7.62 1.95 -9.18
CA MET A 37 -8.58 1.11 -8.46
C MET A 37 -9.48 1.89 -7.51
N VAL A 38 -9.17 3.15 -7.18
CA VAL A 38 -10.06 3.98 -6.34
C VAL A 38 -11.40 4.18 -7.05
N GLY A 39 -12.48 3.96 -6.33
CA GLY A 39 -13.85 3.99 -6.84
C GLY A 39 -14.32 2.69 -7.52
N LYS A 40 -13.47 1.67 -7.63
CA LYS A 40 -13.82 0.37 -8.21
C LYS A 40 -13.98 -0.70 -7.13
N GLU A 41 -14.71 -1.76 -7.49
CA GLU A 41 -14.74 -2.98 -6.67
C GLU A 41 -13.35 -3.62 -6.61
N VAL A 42 -13.06 -4.28 -5.49
CA VAL A 42 -11.90 -5.16 -5.40
C VAL A 42 -11.97 -6.22 -6.51
N PRO A 43 -10.87 -6.48 -7.23
CA PRO A 43 -10.81 -7.51 -8.26
C PRO A 43 -11.30 -8.87 -7.75
N VAL A 44 -11.79 -9.71 -8.65
CA VAL A 44 -12.13 -11.09 -8.33
C VAL A 44 -10.83 -11.85 -8.08
N PHE A 45 -10.75 -12.55 -6.96
CA PHE A 45 -9.62 -13.39 -6.63
C PHE A 45 -10.07 -14.67 -5.93
N THR A 46 -9.18 -15.65 -5.89
CA THR A 46 -9.26 -16.81 -5.01
C THR A 46 -7.86 -17.04 -4.46
N LEU A 47 -7.67 -16.83 -3.16
CA LEU A 47 -6.39 -17.00 -2.47
C LEU A 47 -6.56 -17.94 -1.27
N GLN A 48 -5.48 -18.64 -0.95
CA GLN A 48 -5.43 -19.50 0.22
C GLN A 48 -5.26 -18.68 1.51
N ASP A 49 -5.74 -19.25 2.62
CA ASP A 49 -5.39 -18.75 3.95
C ASP A 49 -3.93 -19.11 4.27
N ILE A 50 -3.19 -18.18 4.89
CA ILE A 50 -1.77 -18.41 5.17
C ILE A 50 -1.54 -19.57 6.15
N TYR A 51 -2.50 -19.84 7.05
CA TYR A 51 -2.40 -20.91 8.05
C TYR A 51 -2.96 -22.23 7.55
N ASP A 52 -3.92 -22.20 6.63
CA ASP A 52 -4.62 -23.38 6.12
C ASP A 52 -4.78 -23.27 4.59
N LEU A 53 -3.94 -23.99 3.85
CA LEU A 53 -3.94 -23.97 2.39
C LEU A 53 -5.17 -24.64 1.76
N ASP A 54 -5.92 -25.44 2.50
CA ASP A 54 -7.18 -26.03 2.04
C ASP A 54 -8.34 -25.01 2.12
N LYS A 55 -8.17 -23.99 2.97
CA LYS A 55 -9.14 -22.90 3.11
C LYS A 55 -8.88 -21.81 2.09
N GLN A 56 -9.87 -21.56 1.24
CA GLN A 56 -9.82 -20.51 0.23
C GLN A 56 -10.70 -19.32 0.62
N HIS A 57 -10.26 -18.16 0.20
CA HIS A 57 -10.95 -16.90 0.35
C HIS A 57 -11.15 -16.26 -1.02
N ASP A 58 -12.27 -15.63 -1.20
CA ASP A 58 -12.59 -14.81 -2.36
C ASP A 58 -12.90 -13.36 -1.94
N ARG A 59 -13.25 -12.50 -2.90
CA ARG A 59 -13.53 -11.09 -2.64
C ARG A 59 -14.68 -10.82 -1.67
N THR A 60 -15.53 -11.80 -1.38
CA THR A 60 -16.67 -11.62 -0.47
C THR A 60 -16.25 -11.32 0.97
N ILE A 61 -15.04 -11.75 1.37
CA ILE A 61 -14.48 -11.40 2.68
C ILE A 61 -14.21 -9.91 2.82
N LEU A 62 -14.11 -9.18 1.72
CA LEU A 62 -13.85 -7.75 1.66
C LEU A 62 -15.15 -6.93 1.54
N THR A 63 -16.27 -7.48 2.01
CA THR A 63 -17.59 -6.84 2.01
C THR A 63 -18.25 -6.89 3.41
N GLY A 64 -19.39 -6.20 3.56
CA GLY A 64 -20.21 -6.26 4.78
C GLY A 64 -19.84 -5.23 5.86
N ARG A 65 -18.65 -4.66 5.81
CA ARG A 65 -18.19 -3.60 6.73
C ARG A 65 -17.03 -2.81 6.15
N PRO A 66 -16.80 -1.57 6.59
CA PRO A 66 -15.55 -0.87 6.29
C PRO A 66 -14.35 -1.61 6.88
N MET A 67 -13.28 -1.71 6.10
CA MET A 67 -12.07 -2.43 6.49
C MET A 67 -10.81 -1.92 5.81
N LEU A 68 -9.67 -2.37 6.31
CA LEU A 68 -8.37 -2.19 5.70
C LEU A 68 -7.91 -3.51 5.07
N LEU A 69 -7.39 -3.46 3.85
CA LEU A 69 -6.60 -4.53 3.25
C LEU A 69 -5.14 -4.06 3.23
N ASN A 70 -4.33 -4.62 4.13
CA ASN A 70 -2.93 -4.27 4.29
C ASN A 70 -2.05 -5.28 3.55
N VAL A 71 -1.22 -4.78 2.66
CA VAL A 71 -0.21 -5.55 1.90
C VAL A 71 1.08 -5.55 2.68
N TRP A 72 1.57 -6.72 3.03
CA TRP A 72 2.76 -6.88 3.88
C TRP A 72 3.62 -8.06 3.46
N ALA A 73 4.88 -8.07 3.91
CA ALA A 73 5.79 -9.17 3.70
C ALA A 73 6.91 -9.20 4.76
N THR A 74 7.52 -10.36 4.98
CA THR A 74 8.64 -10.51 5.92
C THR A 74 9.93 -9.86 5.43
N TRP A 75 10.10 -9.68 4.13
CA TRP A 75 11.24 -8.99 3.52
C TRP A 75 11.12 -7.46 3.57
N CYS A 76 10.02 -6.91 4.10
CA CYS A 76 9.71 -5.48 4.10
C CYS A 76 10.08 -4.85 5.46
N PRO A 77 11.19 -4.10 5.58
CA PRO A 77 11.57 -3.47 6.85
C PRO A 77 10.56 -2.48 7.39
N THR A 78 9.90 -1.71 6.50
CA THR A 78 8.87 -0.72 6.87
C THR A 78 7.63 -1.38 7.45
N CYS A 79 7.31 -2.61 7.01
CA CYS A 79 6.19 -3.39 7.57
C CYS A 79 6.41 -3.77 9.04
N TYR A 80 7.65 -3.95 9.48
CA TYR A 80 7.99 -4.10 10.91
C TYR A 80 7.64 -2.83 11.70
N GLY A 81 7.90 -1.66 11.13
CA GLY A 81 7.62 -0.37 11.77
C GLY A 81 6.12 -0.16 12.02
N GLU A 82 5.28 -0.44 11.03
CA GLU A 82 3.82 -0.25 11.14
C GLU A 82 3.11 -1.33 11.97
N HIS A 83 3.67 -2.53 12.05
CA HIS A 83 3.01 -3.72 12.62
C HIS A 83 2.46 -3.49 14.03
N THR A 84 3.24 -2.86 14.89
CA THR A 84 2.80 -2.55 16.26
C THR A 84 1.59 -1.61 16.27
N TYR A 85 1.55 -0.66 15.35
CA TYR A 85 0.43 0.27 15.26
C TYR A 85 -0.81 -0.39 14.65
N LEU A 86 -0.66 -1.26 13.66
CA LEU A 86 -1.77 -2.07 13.13
C LEU A 86 -2.41 -2.93 14.23
N LYS A 87 -1.63 -3.50 15.16
CA LYS A 87 -2.15 -4.21 16.33
C LYS A 87 -2.98 -3.31 17.24
N GLN A 88 -2.55 -2.06 17.43
CA GLN A 88 -3.34 -1.10 18.21
C GLN A 88 -4.65 -0.78 17.50
N LEU A 89 -4.66 -0.57 16.19
CA LEU A 89 -5.86 -0.33 15.41
C LEU A 89 -6.83 -1.51 15.46
N ALA A 90 -6.31 -2.74 15.30
CA ALA A 90 -7.11 -3.96 15.44
C ALA A 90 -7.74 -4.07 16.85
N GLY A 91 -6.97 -3.74 17.90
CA GLY A 91 -7.46 -3.67 19.28
C GLY A 91 -8.53 -2.59 19.52
N GLN A 92 -8.59 -1.56 18.67
CA GLN A 92 -9.64 -0.53 18.66
C GLN A 92 -10.87 -0.93 17.83
N GLY A 93 -10.90 -2.14 17.29
CA GLY A 93 -12.01 -2.66 16.50
C GLY A 93 -11.95 -2.34 15.00
N ILE A 94 -10.83 -1.85 14.50
CA ILE A 94 -10.63 -1.73 13.05
C ILE A 94 -10.44 -3.13 12.46
N TYR A 95 -11.29 -3.50 11.49
CA TYR A 95 -11.17 -4.77 10.80
C TYR A 95 -10.05 -4.69 9.77
N ILE A 96 -9.04 -5.54 9.90
CA ILE A 96 -7.86 -5.54 9.01
C ILE A 96 -7.70 -6.93 8.40
N VAL A 97 -7.66 -6.99 7.07
CA VAL A 97 -7.27 -8.17 6.31
C VAL A 97 -5.82 -8.02 5.90
N GLY A 98 -4.98 -9.00 6.21
CA GLY A 98 -3.59 -9.04 5.76
C GLY A 98 -3.49 -9.75 4.42
N MET A 99 -2.75 -9.17 3.46
CA MET A 99 -2.34 -9.83 2.23
C MET A 99 -0.83 -9.99 2.25
N ASN A 100 -0.37 -11.22 2.53
CA ASN A 100 1.05 -11.55 2.48
C ASN A 100 1.49 -11.67 1.01
N TYR A 101 2.36 -10.77 0.59
CA TYR A 101 2.67 -10.50 -0.81
C TYR A 101 4.09 -10.98 -1.18
N LYS A 102 4.17 -11.90 -2.15
CA LYS A 102 5.44 -12.42 -2.70
C LYS A 102 6.43 -12.82 -1.60
N ASP A 103 5.98 -13.66 -0.67
CA ASP A 103 6.72 -14.01 0.54
C ASP A 103 6.76 -15.53 0.74
N GLU A 104 7.63 -15.96 1.63
CA GLU A 104 7.74 -17.36 2.05
C GLU A 104 6.76 -17.64 3.21
N ARG A 105 5.84 -18.55 3.01
CA ARG A 105 4.75 -18.87 3.96
C ARG A 105 5.25 -19.14 5.38
N ASP A 106 6.28 -19.97 5.52
CA ASP A 106 6.79 -20.38 6.85
C ASP A 106 7.41 -19.20 7.59
N LYS A 107 8.10 -18.30 6.87
CA LYS A 107 8.62 -17.04 7.43
C LYS A 107 7.49 -16.11 7.87
N ALA A 108 6.46 -16.00 7.06
CA ALA A 108 5.30 -15.18 7.36
C ALA A 108 4.52 -15.67 8.58
N ILE A 109 4.28 -16.98 8.71
CA ILE A 109 3.64 -17.59 9.88
C ILE A 109 4.49 -17.36 11.13
N LYS A 110 5.79 -17.60 11.06
CA LYS A 110 6.72 -17.35 12.17
C LYS A 110 6.69 -15.90 12.60
N TRP A 111 6.75 -14.98 11.66
CA TRP A 111 6.71 -13.54 11.90
C TRP A 111 5.44 -13.10 12.65
N LEU A 112 4.26 -13.58 12.20
CA LEU A 112 2.99 -13.32 12.88
C LEU A 112 2.92 -13.96 14.29
N ALA A 113 3.52 -15.13 14.48
CA ALA A 113 3.58 -15.78 15.79
C ALA A 113 4.46 -15.01 16.78
N GLU A 114 5.60 -14.49 16.32
CA GLU A 114 6.56 -13.74 17.15
C GLU A 114 6.10 -12.32 17.48
N LEU A 115 5.51 -11.61 16.51
CA LEU A 115 5.13 -10.20 16.68
C LEU A 115 3.65 -10.01 17.05
N GLY A 116 2.85 -11.08 17.00
CA GLY A 116 1.41 -11.06 17.15
C GLY A 116 0.71 -10.76 15.80
N ASN A 117 -0.55 -11.14 15.67
CA ASN A 117 -1.31 -11.03 14.43
C ASN A 117 -2.39 -9.94 14.52
N PRO A 118 -2.29 -8.82 13.77
CA PRO A 118 -3.32 -7.78 13.73
C PRO A 118 -4.49 -8.13 12.79
N TYR A 119 -4.36 -9.16 11.97
CA TYR A 119 -5.27 -9.47 10.87
C TYR A 119 -6.35 -10.48 11.29
N GLN A 120 -7.60 -10.22 10.92
CA GLN A 120 -8.70 -11.16 11.10
C GLN A 120 -8.69 -12.27 10.06
N VAL A 121 -8.16 -11.98 8.87
CA VAL A 121 -7.92 -12.94 7.78
C VAL A 121 -6.53 -12.68 7.23
N ASN A 122 -5.80 -13.73 6.91
CA ASN A 122 -4.48 -13.64 6.29
C ASN A 122 -4.51 -14.32 4.92
N LEU A 123 -4.60 -13.53 3.86
CA LEU A 123 -4.49 -13.98 2.48
C LEU A 123 -3.04 -14.27 2.13
N TYR A 124 -2.79 -15.37 1.42
CA TYR A 124 -1.48 -15.74 0.93
C TYR A 124 -1.43 -15.52 -0.60
N ASP A 125 -0.68 -14.50 -1.04
CA ASP A 125 -0.48 -14.11 -2.46
C ASP A 125 0.99 -14.30 -2.86
N PRO A 126 1.48 -15.57 -2.94
CA PRO A 126 2.90 -15.86 -3.19
C PRO A 126 3.37 -15.38 -4.57
N ASP A 127 2.50 -15.45 -5.57
CA ASP A 127 2.81 -15.04 -6.93
C ASP A 127 2.57 -13.54 -7.15
N GLY A 128 1.88 -12.88 -6.22
CA GLY A 128 1.55 -11.45 -6.27
C GLY A 128 0.51 -11.10 -7.31
N MET A 129 -0.38 -12.04 -7.66
CA MET A 129 -1.39 -11.82 -8.70
C MET A 129 -2.47 -10.85 -8.25
N LEU A 130 -2.98 -11.00 -7.02
CA LEU A 130 -3.93 -10.02 -6.49
C LEU A 130 -3.25 -8.66 -6.31
N GLY A 131 -1.98 -8.65 -5.86
CA GLY A 131 -1.21 -7.41 -5.79
C GLY A 131 -1.09 -6.72 -7.16
N LEU A 132 -0.85 -7.47 -8.23
CA LEU A 132 -0.79 -6.94 -9.59
C LEU A 132 -2.14 -6.33 -10.02
N ASP A 133 -3.25 -7.03 -9.79
CA ASP A 133 -4.59 -6.56 -10.14
C ASP A 133 -5.01 -5.30 -9.36
N LEU A 134 -4.54 -5.18 -8.11
CA LEU A 134 -4.72 -3.99 -7.28
C LEU A 134 -3.78 -2.84 -7.66
N GLY A 135 -2.77 -3.12 -8.49
CA GLY A 135 -1.73 -2.16 -8.86
C GLY A 135 -0.73 -1.89 -7.73
N VAL A 136 -0.45 -2.89 -6.89
CA VAL A 136 0.57 -2.83 -5.84
C VAL A 136 1.96 -2.77 -6.46
N TYR A 137 2.79 -1.84 -6.01
CA TYR A 137 4.20 -1.79 -6.44
C TYR A 137 5.16 -2.34 -5.40
N GLY A 138 4.71 -2.48 -4.13
CA GLY A 138 5.54 -2.94 -3.03
C GLY A 138 4.77 -3.05 -1.72
N ALA A 139 5.50 -3.28 -0.63
CA ALA A 139 4.95 -3.29 0.71
C ALA A 139 5.69 -2.24 1.58
N PRO A 140 5.00 -1.60 2.55
CA PRO A 140 3.58 -1.75 2.84
C PRO A 140 2.70 -0.85 1.96
N GLU A 141 1.50 -1.32 1.67
CA GLU A 141 0.42 -0.54 1.10
C GLU A 141 -0.90 -0.92 1.77
N THR A 142 -1.82 0.02 1.92
CA THR A 142 -3.11 -0.26 2.57
C THR A 142 -4.26 0.31 1.75
N PHE A 143 -5.19 -0.57 1.40
CA PHE A 143 -6.44 -0.21 0.73
C PHE A 143 -7.55 -0.05 1.75
N PHE A 144 -8.29 1.04 1.64
CA PHE A 144 -9.47 1.36 2.43
C PHE A 144 -10.70 0.92 1.65
N ILE A 145 -11.43 -0.07 2.15
CA ILE A 145 -12.52 -0.74 1.44
C ILE A 145 -13.82 -0.53 2.23
N ASP A 146 -14.85 -0.04 1.56
CA ASP A 146 -16.16 0.17 2.18
C ASP A 146 -16.96 -1.15 2.32
N SER A 147 -18.14 -1.07 2.94
CA SER A 147 -19.03 -2.21 3.18
C SER A 147 -19.54 -2.88 1.89
N LYS A 148 -19.39 -2.25 0.73
CA LYS A 148 -19.79 -2.79 -0.59
C LYS A 148 -18.61 -3.43 -1.33
N GLY A 149 -17.39 -3.42 -0.76
CA GLY A 149 -16.20 -3.91 -1.42
C GLY A 149 -15.58 -2.92 -2.42
N ILE A 150 -15.94 -1.61 -2.31
CA ILE A 150 -15.37 -0.56 -3.15
C ILE A 150 -14.12 0.01 -2.49
N ILE A 151 -13.03 0.10 -3.23
CA ILE A 151 -11.81 0.75 -2.80
C ILE A 151 -12.04 2.27 -2.76
N ARG A 152 -11.96 2.87 -1.59
CA ARG A 152 -12.17 4.31 -1.39
C ARG A 152 -10.89 5.11 -1.34
N TYR A 153 -9.82 4.48 -0.89
CA TYR A 153 -8.51 5.12 -0.79
C TYR A 153 -7.40 4.07 -0.83
N ARG A 154 -6.21 4.46 -1.27
CA ARG A 154 -4.98 3.68 -1.20
C ARG A 154 -3.91 4.52 -0.51
N HIS A 155 -3.35 3.99 0.54
CA HIS A 155 -2.18 4.54 1.21
C HIS A 155 -0.94 3.75 0.80
N VAL A 156 0.09 4.44 0.35
CA VAL A 156 1.41 3.86 0.03
C VAL A 156 2.36 4.24 1.16
N GLY A 157 3.02 3.26 1.74
CA GLY A 157 3.87 3.42 2.92
C GLY A 157 3.20 2.95 4.20
N ASP A 158 3.88 3.15 5.33
CA ASP A 158 3.44 2.70 6.64
C ASP A 158 2.25 3.50 7.19
N ILE A 159 1.40 2.81 7.93
CA ILE A 159 0.42 3.46 8.79
C ILE A 159 1.06 3.70 10.17
N ASN A 160 1.06 4.95 10.59
CA ASN A 160 1.60 5.38 11.88
C ASN A 160 0.62 6.33 12.60
N PRO A 161 0.83 6.64 13.90
CA PRO A 161 -0.09 7.51 14.66
C PRO A 161 -0.34 8.87 14.02
N GLU A 162 0.68 9.46 13.40
CA GLU A 162 0.59 10.80 12.82
C GLU A 162 -0.29 10.83 11.58
N ASN A 163 0.02 9.97 10.57
CA ASN A 163 -0.76 9.94 9.33
C ASN A 163 -2.16 9.35 9.54
N TRP A 164 -2.29 8.42 10.50
CA TRP A 164 -3.61 7.91 10.88
C TRP A 164 -4.50 9.03 11.43
N ALA A 165 -4.02 9.79 12.41
CA ALA A 165 -4.81 10.84 13.04
C ALA A 165 -5.13 11.99 12.08
N SER A 166 -4.15 12.40 11.26
CA SER A 166 -4.29 13.58 10.40
C SER A 166 -5.07 13.31 9.11
N THR A 167 -4.95 12.11 8.55
CA THR A 167 -5.42 11.84 7.19
C THR A 167 -6.26 10.58 7.08
N LEU A 168 -5.76 9.44 7.58
CA LEU A 168 -6.33 8.14 7.26
C LEU A 168 -7.61 7.83 8.05
N LYS A 169 -7.65 8.20 9.33
CA LYS A 169 -8.84 8.01 10.17
C LYS A 169 -10.08 8.77 9.66
N PRO A 170 -10.00 10.05 9.27
CA PRO A 170 -11.13 10.73 8.63
C PRO A 170 -11.66 10.02 7.39
N ILE A 171 -10.77 9.48 6.54
CA ILE A 171 -11.15 8.70 5.35
C ILE A 171 -11.86 7.41 5.77
N PHE A 172 -11.30 6.69 6.75
CA PHE A 172 -11.91 5.45 7.27
C PHE A 172 -13.29 5.70 7.88
N ASP A 173 -13.44 6.76 8.66
CA ASP A 173 -14.71 7.09 9.32
C ASP A 173 -15.79 7.52 8.31
N ALA A 174 -15.41 8.11 7.19
CA ALA A 174 -16.34 8.46 6.11
C ALA A 174 -16.89 7.25 5.33
N MET A 175 -16.34 6.04 5.55
CA MET A 175 -16.82 4.80 4.90
C MET A 175 -17.85 4.02 5.73
N LYS A 176 -18.11 4.45 6.98
CA LYS A 176 -19.05 3.81 7.93
C LYS A 176 -20.51 4.01 7.61
#